data_53a146c75f8ab0d347cb949a451926ec
#
_entry.id   53a146c75f8ab0d347cb949a451926ec
#
_cell.length_a   1.000
_cell.length_b   1.000
_cell.length_c   1.000
_cell.angle_alpha   90.00
_cell.angle_beta   90.00
_cell.angle_gamma   90.00
#
_symmetry.space_group_name_H-M   'P 1'
#
loop_
_entity.id
_entity.type
_entity.pdbx_description
1 polymer ?
#
loop_
_entity_poly.entity_id
_entity_poly.type
_entity_poly.pdbx_seq_one_letter_code
_entity_poly.pdbx_strand_id
1 'polypeptide(L)'
;ILFNFLFTLLFFREPVTQTGSGQLLKNIGQAFQNIGKVLVNWKYLIFLVIMSLFWTAFNQLYYSFPVFLDQWADTAPLYNALHNLWPGFARAVGTNEGTISAVTFSSMDAFFIILFQLAVSTFVMRFRPLHAITGGILVLAAGLFLMFSTPVGWMILLGILIFGLGEMSSSPKFTEYIGRIAPDDQKALYMGTSYLPIAGGHLLAGWLSGRIFERIADKYYLLGQELAARGKEIQEISANFS
;
A
#
# COMPACT_ATOMS: atom_id res chain seq x y z
N ILE A 1 -13.95 3.63 -16.17
CA ILE A 1 -14.93 4.12 -15.17
C ILE A 1 -16.25 4.41 -15.84
N LEU A 2 -16.32 5.27 -16.87
CA LEU A 2 -17.56 5.64 -17.56
C LEU A 2 -18.28 4.44 -18.17
N PHE A 3 -17.56 3.52 -18.79
CA PHE A 3 -18.12 2.28 -19.34
C PHE A 3 -18.74 1.40 -18.25
N ASN A 4 -18.05 1.19 -17.14
CA ASN A 4 -18.57 0.40 -16.01
C ASN A 4 -19.82 1.04 -15.41
N PHE A 5 -19.82 2.38 -15.28
CA PHE A 5 -20.97 3.13 -14.78
C PHE A 5 -22.19 2.98 -15.70
N LEU A 6 -22.02 3.16 -17.01
CA LEU A 6 -23.09 2.98 -18.00
C LEU A 6 -23.58 1.53 -18.05
N PHE A 7 -22.67 0.56 -18.00
CA PHE A 7 -23.03 -0.85 -17.96
C PHE A 7 -23.87 -1.18 -16.73
N THR A 8 -23.47 -0.68 -15.56
CA THR A 8 -24.23 -0.88 -14.32
C THR A 8 -25.61 -0.23 -14.40
N LEU A 9 -25.71 1.00 -14.90
CA LEU A 9 -27.00 1.68 -15.08
C LEU A 9 -27.94 0.96 -16.01
N LEU A 10 -27.42 0.37 -17.09
CA LEU A 10 -28.27 -0.25 -18.15
C LEU A 10 -28.64 -1.70 -17.81
N PHE A 11 -27.79 -2.44 -17.16
CA PHE A 11 -27.94 -3.89 -16.98
C PHE A 11 -28.13 -4.33 -15.53
N PHE A 12 -27.75 -3.52 -14.54
CA PHE A 12 -27.93 -3.89 -13.14
C PHE A 12 -29.32 -3.47 -12.64
N ARG A 13 -30.11 -4.45 -12.22
CA ARG A 13 -31.38 -4.23 -11.51
C ARG A 13 -31.20 -4.66 -10.07
N GLU A 14 -31.43 -3.73 -9.13
CA GLU A 14 -31.40 -4.08 -7.72
C GLU A 14 -32.47 -5.12 -7.40
N PRO A 15 -32.11 -6.22 -6.74
CA PRO A 15 -33.07 -7.29 -6.43
C PRO A 15 -34.12 -6.88 -5.39
N VAL A 16 -33.86 -5.83 -4.60
CA VAL A 16 -34.77 -5.30 -3.58
C VAL A 16 -34.68 -3.78 -3.55
N THR A 17 -35.72 -3.10 -3.98
CA THR A 17 -35.88 -1.66 -3.78
C THR A 17 -36.46 -1.41 -2.36
N GLN A 18 -35.65 -1.03 -1.42
CA GLN A 18 -36.15 -0.46 -0.16
C GLN A 18 -36.63 0.99 -0.41
N THR A 19 -37.89 1.13 -0.71
CA THR A 19 -38.56 2.43 -0.75
C THR A 19 -38.79 2.96 0.67
N GLY A 20 -37.81 3.74 1.15
CA GLY A 20 -37.85 4.37 2.47
C GLY A 20 -37.25 5.77 2.43
N SER A 21 -37.93 6.69 1.78
CA SER A 21 -37.51 8.10 1.61
C SER A 21 -37.83 9.01 2.82
N GLY A 22 -37.70 8.59 4.01
CA GLY A 22 -37.94 9.44 5.19
C GLY A 22 -37.03 9.18 6.38
N GLN A 23 -36.10 8.23 6.26
CA GLN A 23 -35.34 7.73 7.41
C GLN A 23 -33.80 7.70 7.22
N LEU A 24 -33.26 8.42 6.25
CA LEU A 24 -31.82 8.41 5.98
C LEU A 24 -30.98 8.70 7.22
N LEU A 25 -31.31 9.76 7.97
CA LEU A 25 -30.59 10.12 9.20
C LEU A 25 -30.74 9.06 10.30
N LYS A 26 -31.94 8.47 10.43
CA LYS A 26 -32.17 7.38 11.38
C LYS A 26 -31.40 6.12 11.00
N ASN A 27 -31.36 5.77 9.72
CA ASN A 27 -30.63 4.63 9.21
C ASN A 27 -29.11 4.82 9.37
N ILE A 28 -28.60 6.03 9.12
CA ILE A 28 -27.19 6.39 9.38
C ILE A 28 -26.89 6.26 10.88
N GLY A 29 -27.73 6.81 11.76
CA GLY A 29 -27.56 6.67 13.21
C GLY A 29 -27.56 5.21 13.68
N GLN A 30 -28.45 4.38 13.14
CA GLN A 30 -28.46 2.94 13.40
C GLN A 30 -27.22 2.22 12.88
N ALA A 31 -26.73 2.61 11.70
CA ALA A 31 -25.47 2.06 11.15
C ALA A 31 -24.29 2.34 12.08
N PHE A 32 -24.13 3.58 12.56
CA PHE A 32 -23.09 3.93 13.53
C PHE A 32 -23.23 3.18 14.86
N GLN A 33 -24.45 3.03 15.38
CA GLN A 33 -24.69 2.23 16.60
C GLN A 33 -24.31 0.76 16.40
N ASN A 34 -24.65 0.19 15.25
CA ASN A 34 -24.33 -1.19 14.94
C ASN A 34 -22.82 -1.40 14.76
N ILE A 35 -22.13 -0.47 14.10
CA ILE A 35 -20.66 -0.45 14.02
C ILE A 35 -20.07 -0.40 15.44
N GLY A 36 -20.58 0.48 16.29
CA GLY A 36 -20.14 0.57 17.69
C GLY A 36 -20.28 -0.76 18.45
N LYS A 37 -21.39 -1.49 18.28
CA LYS A 37 -21.60 -2.81 18.89
C LYS A 37 -20.55 -3.84 18.46
N VAL A 38 -20.17 -3.85 17.17
CA VAL A 38 -19.13 -4.75 16.65
C VAL A 38 -17.76 -4.41 17.20
N LEU A 39 -17.45 -3.11 17.33
CA LEU A 39 -16.18 -2.62 17.85
C LEU A 39 -15.99 -2.85 19.36
N VAL A 40 -17.07 -3.08 20.12
CA VAL A 40 -16.99 -3.51 21.55
C VAL A 40 -16.34 -4.88 21.68
N ASN A 41 -16.40 -5.73 20.67
CA ASN A 41 -15.66 -7.00 20.67
C ASN A 41 -14.14 -6.73 20.61
N TRP A 42 -13.48 -6.72 21.77
CA TRP A 42 -12.07 -6.38 21.89
C TRP A 42 -11.14 -7.25 21.04
N LYS A 43 -11.46 -8.54 20.84
CA LYS A 43 -10.68 -9.45 19.99
C LYS A 43 -10.75 -9.04 18.52
N TYR A 44 -11.94 -8.64 18.08
CA TYR A 44 -12.13 -8.13 16.74
C TYR A 44 -11.47 -6.76 16.57
N LEU A 45 -11.58 -5.88 17.55
CA LEU A 45 -10.92 -4.57 17.53
C LEU A 45 -9.41 -4.70 17.41
N ILE A 46 -8.76 -5.58 18.18
CA ILE A 46 -7.32 -5.86 18.04
C ILE A 46 -6.99 -6.34 16.64
N PHE A 47 -7.80 -7.22 16.08
CA PHE A 47 -7.59 -7.68 14.71
C PHE A 47 -7.68 -6.53 13.71
N LEU A 48 -8.65 -5.62 13.84
CA LEU A 48 -8.76 -4.43 12.99
C LEU A 48 -7.53 -3.48 13.15
N VAL A 49 -7.01 -3.34 14.37
CA VAL A 49 -5.78 -2.56 14.61
C VAL A 49 -4.58 -3.20 13.91
N ILE A 50 -4.43 -4.52 14.00
CA ILE A 50 -3.36 -5.25 13.27
C ILE A 50 -3.49 -5.05 11.76
N MET A 51 -4.71 -5.13 11.23
CA MET A 51 -4.98 -4.82 9.82
C MET A 51 -4.64 -3.37 9.47
N SER A 52 -4.94 -2.39 10.35
CA SER A 52 -4.56 -0.99 10.13
C SER A 52 -3.05 -0.81 10.04
N LEU A 53 -2.29 -1.48 10.91
CA LEU A 53 -0.83 -1.46 10.88
C LEU A 53 -0.28 -2.12 9.60
N PHE A 54 -0.90 -3.22 9.16
CA PHE A 54 -0.57 -3.84 7.87
C PHE A 54 -0.78 -2.86 6.72
N TRP A 55 -1.95 -2.21 6.63
CA TRP A 55 -2.24 -1.22 5.60
C TRP A 55 -1.37 0.02 5.71
N THR A 56 -0.93 0.39 6.92
CA THR A 56 0.06 1.46 7.13
C THR A 56 1.40 1.10 6.49
N ALA A 57 1.90 -0.11 6.74
CA ALA A 57 3.14 -0.60 6.14
C ALA A 57 3.02 -0.75 4.62
N PHE A 58 1.91 -1.32 4.14
CA PHE A 58 1.61 -1.45 2.72
C PHE A 58 1.63 -0.10 1.99
N ASN A 59 0.98 0.89 2.55
CA ASN A 59 0.91 2.21 1.92
C ASN A 59 2.26 2.94 1.86
N GLN A 60 3.31 2.49 2.58
CA GLN A 60 4.65 3.09 2.42
C GLN A 60 5.21 2.89 1.01
N LEU A 61 4.76 1.87 0.27
CA LEU A 61 5.09 1.69 -1.15
C LEU A 61 4.68 2.90 -2.02
N TYR A 62 3.63 3.62 -1.62
CA TYR A 62 3.08 4.75 -2.37
C TYR A 62 3.39 6.11 -1.75
N TYR A 63 3.75 6.17 -0.47
CA TYR A 63 4.00 7.43 0.24
C TYR A 63 5.50 7.71 0.42
N SER A 64 6.21 6.85 1.14
CA SER A 64 7.64 7.08 1.47
C SER A 64 8.59 6.52 0.42
N PHE A 65 8.24 5.39 -0.18
CA PHE A 65 9.13 4.67 -1.09
C PHE A 65 9.46 5.45 -2.38
N PRO A 66 8.53 6.16 -3.05
CA PRO A 66 8.89 6.98 -4.21
C PRO A 66 9.91 8.08 -3.88
N VAL A 67 9.77 8.70 -2.71
CA VAL A 67 10.72 9.73 -2.23
C VAL A 67 12.08 9.11 -1.93
N PHE A 68 12.09 7.93 -1.30
CA PHE A 68 13.34 7.20 -1.05
C PHE A 68 14.05 6.82 -2.36
N LEU A 69 13.30 6.33 -3.34
CA LEU A 69 13.86 5.99 -4.66
C LEU A 69 14.51 7.19 -5.34
N ASP A 70 13.80 8.31 -5.36
CA ASP A 70 14.25 9.53 -6.04
C ASP A 70 15.51 10.11 -5.39
N GLN A 71 15.61 10.02 -4.06
CA GLN A 71 16.68 10.66 -3.30
C GLN A 71 17.89 9.75 -3.00
N TRP A 72 17.67 8.44 -2.83
CA TRP A 72 18.67 7.54 -2.28
C TRP A 72 19.03 6.34 -3.16
N ALA A 73 18.16 5.98 -4.13
CA ALA A 73 18.38 4.78 -4.93
C ALA A 73 19.22 5.08 -6.19
N ASP A 74 20.16 4.18 -6.48
CA ASP A 74 20.86 4.13 -7.77
C ASP A 74 20.19 3.08 -8.67
N THR A 75 19.40 3.56 -9.62
CA THR A 75 18.70 2.72 -10.59
C THR A 75 19.37 2.69 -11.95
N ALA A 76 20.47 3.45 -12.17
CA ALA A 76 21.17 3.52 -13.42
C ALA A 76 21.76 2.17 -13.89
N PRO A 77 22.36 1.32 -13.01
CA PRO A 77 22.85 0.01 -13.43
C PRO A 77 21.71 -0.90 -13.92
N LEU A 78 20.54 -0.84 -13.29
CA LEU A 78 19.36 -1.59 -13.70
C LEU A 78 18.84 -1.09 -15.07
N TYR A 79 18.75 0.23 -15.25
CA TYR A 79 18.37 0.84 -16.51
C TYR A 79 19.31 0.42 -17.64
N ASN A 80 20.63 0.49 -17.43
CA ASN A 80 21.64 0.13 -18.43
C ASN A 80 21.55 -1.34 -18.83
N ALA A 81 21.35 -2.25 -17.86
CA ALA A 81 21.13 -3.66 -18.14
C ALA A 81 19.87 -3.88 -18.99
N LEU A 82 18.77 -3.22 -18.64
CA LEU A 82 17.51 -3.28 -19.37
C LEU A 82 17.65 -2.68 -20.78
N HIS A 83 18.38 -1.57 -20.92
CA HIS A 83 18.63 -0.91 -22.20
C HIS A 83 19.46 -1.79 -23.15
N ASN A 84 20.43 -2.53 -22.62
CA ASN A 84 21.22 -3.46 -23.40
C ASN A 84 20.39 -4.66 -23.90
N LEU A 85 19.41 -5.12 -23.12
CA LEU A 85 18.55 -6.24 -23.49
C LEU A 85 17.38 -5.81 -24.39
N TRP A 86 16.75 -4.70 -24.08
CA TRP A 86 15.55 -4.21 -24.77
C TRP A 86 15.47 -2.68 -24.77
N PRO A 87 16.15 -1.99 -25.68
CA PRO A 87 16.28 -0.53 -25.69
C PRO A 87 14.94 0.21 -25.76
N GLY A 88 13.96 -0.34 -26.50
CA GLY A 88 12.61 0.26 -26.63
C GLY A 88 11.86 0.27 -25.32
N PHE A 89 11.90 -0.84 -24.58
CA PHE A 89 11.24 -0.94 -23.28
C PHE A 89 11.97 -0.10 -22.23
N ALA A 90 13.30 -0.12 -22.19
CA ALA A 90 14.07 0.69 -21.27
C ALA A 90 13.74 2.18 -21.39
N ARG A 91 13.61 2.70 -22.61
CA ARG A 91 13.19 4.09 -22.86
C ARG A 91 11.76 4.38 -22.42
N ALA A 92 10.86 3.39 -22.49
CA ALA A 92 9.45 3.57 -22.07
C ALA A 92 9.29 3.65 -20.54
N VAL A 93 10.16 2.97 -19.77
CA VAL A 93 10.09 2.90 -18.30
C VAL A 93 11.13 3.79 -17.60
N GLY A 94 12.10 4.30 -18.37
CA GLY A 94 13.20 5.12 -17.86
C GLY A 94 12.92 6.62 -17.87
N THR A 95 13.82 7.34 -17.24
CA THR A 95 13.91 8.80 -17.27
C THR A 95 14.91 9.26 -18.36
N ASN A 96 14.90 10.56 -18.64
CA ASN A 96 15.89 11.17 -19.55
C ASN A 96 17.34 11.10 -19.04
N GLU A 97 17.49 10.86 -17.73
CA GLU A 97 18.78 10.75 -17.04
C GLU A 97 19.37 9.33 -17.08
N GLY A 98 18.71 8.39 -17.75
CA GLY A 98 19.17 7.00 -17.81
C GLY A 98 18.96 6.23 -16.51
N THR A 99 17.93 6.58 -15.75
CA THR A 99 17.48 5.90 -14.54
C THR A 99 16.08 5.33 -14.73
N ILE A 100 15.59 4.50 -13.81
CA ILE A 100 14.21 4.02 -13.81
C ILE A 100 13.41 4.89 -12.85
N SER A 101 12.25 5.38 -13.30
CA SER A 101 11.41 6.29 -12.50
C SER A 101 10.83 5.61 -11.27
N ALA A 102 10.64 6.41 -10.20
CA ALA A 102 10.00 5.94 -8.96
C ALA A 102 8.58 5.39 -9.20
N VAL A 103 7.83 5.99 -10.15
CA VAL A 103 6.49 5.51 -10.54
C VAL A 103 6.56 4.11 -11.15
N THR A 104 7.56 3.84 -12.00
CA THR A 104 7.77 2.52 -12.59
C THR A 104 8.06 1.48 -11.52
N PHE A 105 8.95 1.78 -10.57
CA PHE A 105 9.24 0.87 -9.45
C PHE A 105 8.01 0.57 -8.61
N SER A 106 7.25 1.59 -8.21
CA SER A 106 6.01 1.39 -7.43
C SER A 106 4.96 0.58 -8.20
N SER A 107 4.97 0.64 -9.54
CA SER A 107 4.07 -0.14 -10.40
C SER A 107 4.52 -1.60 -10.57
N MET A 108 5.77 -1.95 -10.24
CA MET A 108 6.26 -3.34 -10.34
C MET A 108 5.54 -4.28 -9.39
N ASP A 109 5.04 -3.79 -8.26
CA ASP A 109 4.20 -4.57 -7.36
C ASP A 109 2.95 -5.10 -8.09
N ALA A 110 2.21 -4.22 -8.77
CA ALA A 110 1.04 -4.62 -9.56
C ALA A 110 1.40 -5.62 -10.67
N PHE A 111 2.56 -5.47 -11.32
CA PHE A 111 3.05 -6.41 -12.31
C PHE A 111 3.30 -7.79 -11.69
N PHE A 112 3.96 -7.88 -10.54
CA PHE A 112 4.20 -9.13 -9.84
C PHE A 112 2.91 -9.78 -9.35
N ILE A 113 1.93 -8.98 -8.92
CA ILE A 113 0.60 -9.48 -8.56
C ILE A 113 -0.05 -10.17 -9.76
N ILE A 114 -0.08 -9.53 -10.92
CA ILE A 114 -0.67 -10.11 -12.14
C ILE A 114 0.02 -11.44 -12.49
N LEU A 115 1.34 -11.51 -12.34
CA LEU A 115 2.12 -12.68 -12.72
C LEU A 115 1.99 -13.84 -11.71
N PHE A 116 1.99 -13.55 -10.42
CA PHE A 116 2.13 -14.57 -9.37
C PHE A 116 0.87 -14.80 -8.54
N GLN A 117 -0.17 -13.96 -8.63
CA GLN A 117 -1.36 -14.04 -7.79
C GLN A 117 -2.00 -15.43 -7.79
N LEU A 118 -2.15 -16.05 -8.96
CA LEU A 118 -2.78 -17.37 -9.08
C LEU A 118 -1.97 -18.45 -8.36
N ALA A 119 -0.66 -18.46 -8.55
CA ALA A 119 0.25 -19.43 -7.94
C ALA A 119 0.29 -19.26 -6.41
N VAL A 120 0.44 -18.02 -5.95
CA VAL A 120 0.46 -17.67 -4.52
C VAL A 120 -0.87 -18.01 -3.86
N SER A 121 -1.99 -17.62 -4.45
CA SER A 121 -3.33 -17.93 -3.92
C SER A 121 -3.54 -19.44 -3.80
N THR A 122 -3.14 -20.23 -4.80
CA THR A 122 -3.25 -21.70 -4.77
C THR A 122 -2.41 -22.31 -3.64
N PHE A 123 -1.20 -21.77 -3.44
CA PHE A 123 -0.34 -22.21 -2.35
C PHE A 123 -0.92 -21.84 -0.97
N VAL A 124 -1.39 -20.61 -0.82
CA VAL A 124 -1.89 -20.05 0.45
C VAL A 124 -3.24 -20.64 0.87
N MET A 125 -4.04 -21.15 -0.07
CA MET A 125 -5.29 -21.88 0.26
C MET A 125 -5.09 -23.09 1.18
N ARG A 126 -3.89 -23.67 1.23
CA ARG A 126 -3.55 -24.81 2.09
C ARG A 126 -3.44 -24.45 3.57
N PHE A 127 -3.29 -23.16 3.87
CA PHE A 127 -3.07 -22.67 5.23
C PHE A 127 -4.36 -22.12 5.85
N ARG A 128 -4.44 -22.23 7.17
CA ARG A 128 -5.50 -21.55 7.93
C ARG A 128 -5.35 -20.02 7.77
N PRO A 129 -6.45 -19.25 7.69
CA PRO A 129 -6.37 -17.81 7.41
C PRO A 129 -5.40 -17.04 8.31
N LEU A 130 -5.42 -17.27 9.62
CA LEU A 130 -4.50 -16.57 10.53
C LEU A 130 -3.02 -16.87 10.28
N HIS A 131 -2.67 -18.12 9.96
CA HIS A 131 -1.29 -18.49 9.66
C HIS A 131 -0.83 -17.83 8.34
N ALA A 132 -1.71 -17.80 7.33
CA ALA A 132 -1.44 -17.14 6.07
C ALA A 132 -1.27 -15.62 6.24
N ILE A 133 -2.13 -15.00 7.04
CA ILE A 133 -2.04 -13.57 7.39
C ILE A 133 -0.71 -13.28 8.09
N THR A 134 -0.38 -14.01 9.16
CA THR A 134 0.85 -13.78 9.92
C THR A 134 2.10 -14.01 9.07
N GLY A 135 2.13 -15.12 8.32
CA GLY A 135 3.24 -15.38 7.40
C GLY A 135 3.36 -14.32 6.31
N GLY A 136 2.24 -13.91 5.71
CA GLY A 136 2.23 -12.86 4.69
C GLY A 136 2.70 -11.50 5.22
N ILE A 137 2.30 -11.11 6.44
CA ILE A 137 2.79 -9.89 7.11
C ILE A 137 4.31 -9.94 7.31
N LEU A 138 4.86 -11.08 7.75
CA LEU A 138 6.31 -11.22 7.95
C LEU A 138 7.08 -11.14 6.63
N VAL A 139 6.56 -11.76 5.57
CA VAL A 139 7.15 -11.70 4.22
C VAL A 139 7.08 -10.27 3.69
N LEU A 140 5.94 -9.58 3.82
CA LEU A 140 5.79 -8.17 3.44
C LEU A 140 6.78 -7.27 4.19
N ALA A 141 6.91 -7.45 5.50
CA ALA A 141 7.86 -6.70 6.31
C ALA A 141 9.32 -6.93 5.89
N ALA A 142 9.68 -8.18 5.53
CA ALA A 142 11.01 -8.49 5.01
C ALA A 142 11.26 -7.81 3.65
N GLY A 143 10.26 -7.79 2.76
CA GLY A 143 10.33 -7.07 1.49
C GLY A 143 10.50 -5.56 1.70
N LEU A 144 9.70 -4.97 2.57
CA LEU A 144 9.77 -3.55 2.92
C LEU A 144 11.14 -3.19 3.52
N PHE A 145 11.63 -4.02 4.45
CA PHE A 145 12.97 -3.84 5.01
C PHE A 145 14.05 -3.86 3.93
N LEU A 146 14.01 -4.81 3.00
CA LEU A 146 14.99 -4.90 1.92
C LEU A 146 14.92 -3.67 1.01
N MET A 147 13.72 -3.20 0.66
CA MET A 147 13.52 -2.02 -0.19
C MET A 147 14.18 -0.75 0.38
N PHE A 148 14.07 -0.53 1.70
CA PHE A 148 14.61 0.67 2.35
C PHE A 148 16.04 0.50 2.90
N SER A 149 16.61 -0.70 2.88
CA SER A 149 17.94 -0.97 3.43
C SER A 149 19.08 -0.80 2.44
N THR A 150 18.79 -0.61 1.16
CA THR A 150 19.81 -0.57 0.11
C THR A 150 19.47 0.46 -0.98
N PRO A 151 20.47 1.16 -1.53
CA PRO A 151 20.29 2.02 -2.70
C PRO A 151 20.32 1.24 -4.02
N VAL A 152 20.62 -0.06 -4.02
CA VAL A 152 20.86 -0.86 -5.23
C VAL A 152 19.55 -1.25 -5.90
N GLY A 153 19.29 -0.78 -7.12
CA GLY A 153 18.04 -0.98 -7.86
C GLY A 153 17.60 -2.46 -8.00
N TRP A 154 18.52 -3.41 -8.19
CA TRP A 154 18.21 -4.84 -8.25
C TRP A 154 17.70 -5.41 -6.93
N MET A 155 18.30 -4.99 -5.82
CA MET A 155 17.88 -5.42 -4.49
C MET A 155 16.52 -4.79 -4.13
N ILE A 156 16.29 -3.55 -4.53
CA ILE A 156 15.00 -2.89 -4.38
C ILE A 156 13.92 -3.66 -5.16
N LEU A 157 14.19 -4.05 -6.41
CA LEU A 157 13.26 -4.84 -7.23
C LEU A 157 12.94 -6.20 -6.59
N LEU A 158 13.94 -6.87 -6.03
CA LEU A 158 13.76 -8.10 -5.25
C LEU A 158 12.90 -7.83 -3.99
N GLY A 159 13.13 -6.71 -3.32
CA GLY A 159 12.32 -6.28 -2.17
C GLY A 159 10.86 -6.09 -2.53
N ILE A 160 10.54 -5.46 -3.67
CA ILE A 160 9.17 -5.31 -4.17
C ILE A 160 8.54 -6.67 -4.47
N LEU A 161 9.27 -7.60 -5.08
CA LEU A 161 8.78 -8.95 -5.32
C LEU A 161 8.41 -9.65 -4.00
N ILE A 162 9.30 -9.61 -3.00
CA ILE A 162 9.06 -10.23 -1.69
C ILE A 162 7.88 -9.53 -1.00
N PHE A 163 7.79 -8.21 -1.06
CA PHE A 163 6.69 -7.42 -0.55
C PHE A 163 5.35 -7.85 -1.17
N GLY A 164 5.26 -7.93 -2.50
CA GLY A 164 4.07 -8.37 -3.23
C GLY A 164 3.67 -9.82 -2.91
N LEU A 165 4.64 -10.74 -2.71
CA LEU A 165 4.34 -12.10 -2.25
C LEU A 165 3.67 -12.10 -0.86
N GLY A 166 4.13 -11.22 0.03
CA GLY A 166 3.53 -11.03 1.36
C GLY A 166 2.11 -10.47 1.27
N GLU A 167 1.88 -9.48 0.42
CA GLU A 167 0.56 -8.90 0.17
C GLU A 167 -0.41 -9.94 -0.40
N MET A 168 -0.04 -10.60 -1.49
CA MET A 168 -0.86 -11.64 -2.13
C MET A 168 -1.24 -12.76 -1.16
N SER A 169 -0.38 -13.04 -0.17
CA SER A 169 -0.62 -14.08 0.84
C SER A 169 -1.56 -13.63 1.95
N SER A 170 -1.52 -12.36 2.37
CA SER A 170 -2.24 -11.86 3.53
C SER A 170 -3.54 -11.13 3.18
N SER A 171 -3.53 -10.26 2.19
CA SER A 171 -4.64 -9.35 1.88
C SER A 171 -5.98 -10.08 1.61
N PRO A 172 -6.07 -11.12 0.77
CA PRO A 172 -7.33 -11.85 0.57
C PRO A 172 -7.79 -12.60 1.83
N LYS A 173 -6.84 -13.02 2.67
CA LYS A 173 -7.12 -13.78 3.88
C LYS A 173 -7.71 -12.93 5.01
N PHE A 174 -7.50 -11.62 5.02
CA PHE A 174 -8.18 -10.73 5.95
C PHE A 174 -9.71 -10.81 5.78
N THR A 175 -10.19 -10.66 4.56
CA THR A 175 -11.62 -10.72 4.24
C THR A 175 -12.20 -12.11 4.52
N GLU A 176 -11.47 -13.18 4.15
CA GLU A 176 -11.87 -14.55 4.45
C GLU A 176 -11.99 -14.77 5.96
N TYR A 177 -11.02 -14.28 6.75
CA TYR A 177 -11.05 -14.44 8.21
C TYR A 177 -12.23 -13.69 8.84
N ILE A 178 -12.50 -12.44 8.44
CA ILE A 178 -13.64 -11.68 8.91
C ILE A 178 -14.95 -12.42 8.60
N GLY A 179 -15.11 -12.94 7.38
CA GLY A 179 -16.29 -13.70 7.00
C GLY A 179 -16.50 -14.98 7.81
N ARG A 180 -15.42 -15.59 8.34
CA ARG A 180 -15.48 -16.78 9.19
C ARG A 180 -15.82 -16.50 10.65
N ILE A 181 -15.39 -15.34 11.18
CA ILE A 181 -15.64 -14.98 12.60
C ILE A 181 -16.93 -14.19 12.80
N ALA A 182 -17.48 -13.67 11.71
CA ALA A 182 -18.73 -12.90 11.76
C ALA A 182 -19.92 -13.83 12.07
N PRO A 183 -20.79 -13.45 13.03
CA PRO A 183 -22.07 -14.13 13.21
C PRO A 183 -22.92 -14.10 11.92
N ASP A 184 -23.73 -15.12 11.67
CA ASP A 184 -24.47 -15.24 10.43
C ASP A 184 -25.45 -14.09 10.18
N ASP A 185 -26.05 -13.56 11.23
CA ASP A 185 -26.96 -12.42 11.24
C ASP A 185 -26.26 -11.05 11.07
N GLN A 186 -24.91 -10.99 11.23
CA GLN A 186 -24.14 -9.76 11.24
C GLN A 186 -23.02 -9.74 10.17
N LYS A 187 -22.97 -10.73 9.28
CA LYS A 187 -21.90 -10.82 8.25
C LYS A 187 -21.73 -9.55 7.45
N ALA A 188 -22.82 -8.95 6.98
CA ALA A 188 -22.75 -7.72 6.20
C ALA A 188 -22.12 -6.56 7.00
N LEU A 189 -22.43 -6.46 8.29
CA LEU A 189 -21.88 -5.44 9.18
C LEU A 189 -20.38 -5.64 9.42
N TYR A 190 -19.96 -6.87 9.75
CA TYR A 190 -18.53 -7.20 9.91
C TYR A 190 -17.74 -6.96 8.62
N MET A 191 -18.28 -7.37 7.47
CA MET A 191 -17.66 -7.10 6.17
C MET A 191 -17.56 -5.61 5.87
N GLY A 192 -18.57 -4.82 6.22
CA GLY A 192 -18.53 -3.35 6.10
C GLY A 192 -17.43 -2.72 6.97
N THR A 193 -17.25 -3.20 8.22
CA THR A 193 -16.21 -2.69 9.11
C THR A 193 -14.79 -3.08 8.67
N SER A 194 -14.62 -4.03 7.75
CA SER A 194 -13.30 -4.41 7.20
C SER A 194 -12.61 -3.28 6.43
N TYR A 195 -13.34 -2.26 6.02
CA TYR A 195 -12.77 -1.07 5.37
C TYR A 195 -12.21 -0.03 6.35
N LEU A 196 -12.57 -0.09 7.63
CA LEU A 196 -12.04 0.82 8.66
C LEU A 196 -10.50 0.72 8.79
N PRO A 197 -9.90 -0.47 8.83
CA PRO A 197 -8.45 -0.63 8.83
C PRO A 197 -7.74 -0.02 7.61
N ILE A 198 -8.35 -0.08 6.44
CA ILE A 198 -7.81 0.53 5.22
C ILE A 198 -7.74 2.04 5.40
N ALA A 199 -8.85 2.67 5.82
CA ALA A 199 -8.88 4.11 6.10
C ALA A 199 -7.89 4.51 7.20
N GLY A 200 -7.85 3.76 8.31
CA GLY A 200 -6.88 3.95 9.40
C GLY A 200 -5.44 3.82 8.92
N GLY A 201 -5.17 2.82 8.07
CA GLY A 201 -3.86 2.59 7.47
C GLY A 201 -3.39 3.75 6.59
N HIS A 202 -4.26 4.31 5.78
CA HIS A 202 -3.94 5.51 4.98
C HIS A 202 -3.62 6.74 5.84
N LEU A 203 -4.42 6.98 6.89
CA LEU A 203 -4.19 8.09 7.82
C LEU A 203 -2.83 7.96 8.53
N LEU A 204 -2.54 6.78 9.07
CA LEU A 204 -1.28 6.50 9.74
C LEU A 204 -0.10 6.54 8.78
N ALA A 205 -0.25 6.01 7.57
CA ALA A 205 0.79 6.03 6.55
C ALA A 205 1.13 7.46 6.10
N GLY A 206 0.12 8.31 5.88
CA GLY A 206 0.33 9.72 5.55
C GLY A 206 1.02 10.48 6.68
N TRP A 207 0.62 10.23 7.93
CA TRP A 207 1.27 10.83 9.09
C TRP A 207 2.73 10.35 9.25
N LEU A 208 2.98 9.06 9.06
CA LEU A 208 4.33 8.46 9.14
C LEU A 208 5.24 9.03 8.06
N SER A 209 4.76 9.09 6.83
CA SER A 209 5.52 9.63 5.70
C SER A 209 5.77 11.13 5.84
N GLY A 210 4.73 11.93 6.12
CA GLY A 210 4.86 13.39 6.16
C GLY A 210 5.54 13.92 7.41
N ARG A 211 5.56 13.19 8.54
CA ARG A 211 6.15 13.69 9.80
C ARG A 211 7.42 12.97 10.22
N ILE A 212 7.45 11.66 10.05
CA ILE A 212 8.57 10.86 10.54
C ILE A 212 9.61 10.68 9.43
N PHE A 213 9.20 10.19 8.26
CA PHE A 213 10.12 9.97 7.15
C PHE A 213 10.79 11.26 6.70
N GLU A 214 10.03 12.35 6.54
CA GLU A 214 10.56 13.67 6.17
C GLU A 214 11.70 14.11 7.11
N ARG A 215 11.52 13.96 8.42
CA ARG A 215 12.51 14.40 9.41
C ARG A 215 13.73 13.50 9.54
N ILE A 216 13.58 12.21 9.25
CA ILE A 216 14.62 11.21 9.52
C ILE A 216 15.35 10.79 8.25
N ALA A 217 14.67 10.78 7.11
CA ALA A 217 15.18 10.17 5.89
C ALA A 217 15.07 11.06 4.63
N ASP A 218 14.38 12.21 4.70
CA ASP A 218 14.36 13.13 3.56
C ASP A 218 15.72 13.83 3.41
N LYS A 219 16.35 13.60 2.26
CA LYS A 219 17.72 14.09 1.97
C LYS A 219 17.81 15.61 1.98
N TYR A 220 16.80 16.28 1.44
CA TYR A 220 16.81 17.74 1.34
C TYR A 220 16.55 18.39 2.71
N TYR A 221 15.67 17.79 3.51
CA TYR A 221 15.44 18.24 4.88
C TYR A 221 16.69 18.09 5.75
N LEU A 222 17.36 16.94 5.70
CA LEU A 222 18.59 16.68 6.44
C LEU A 222 19.73 17.58 5.99
N LEU A 223 19.87 17.79 4.68
CA LEU A 223 20.86 18.71 4.13
C LEU A 223 20.60 20.16 4.59
N GLY A 224 19.35 20.61 4.57
CA GLY A 224 18.99 21.94 5.07
C GLY A 224 19.33 22.14 6.53
N GLN A 225 19.08 21.12 7.38
CA GLN A 225 19.47 21.17 8.80
C GLN A 225 20.99 21.25 8.99
N GLU A 226 21.75 20.45 8.25
CA GLU A 226 23.21 20.43 8.34
C GLU A 226 23.83 21.75 7.87
N LEU A 227 23.28 22.35 6.82
CA LEU A 227 23.70 23.64 6.31
C LEU A 227 23.40 24.78 7.30
N ALA A 228 22.21 24.78 7.87
CA ALA A 228 21.85 25.73 8.92
C ALA A 228 22.76 25.62 10.15
N ALA A 229 23.10 24.40 10.56
CA ALA A 229 24.02 24.15 11.66
C ALA A 229 25.45 24.66 11.39
N ARG A 230 25.86 24.69 10.11
CA ARG A 230 27.18 25.22 9.66
C ARG A 230 27.16 26.70 9.32
N GLY A 231 26.04 27.40 9.51
CA GLY A 231 25.86 28.82 9.16
C GLY A 231 25.91 29.12 7.67
N LYS A 232 25.59 28.14 6.82
CA LYS A 232 25.55 28.28 5.36
C LYS A 232 24.09 28.29 4.87
N GLU A 233 23.76 29.21 3.98
CA GLU A 233 22.46 29.22 3.31
C GLU A 233 22.47 28.31 2.08
N ILE A 234 21.33 27.68 1.79
CA ILE A 234 21.15 26.79 0.61
C ILE A 234 21.44 27.54 -0.70
N GLN A 235 21.17 28.85 -0.75
CA GLN A 235 21.42 29.70 -1.92
C GLN A 235 22.91 29.84 -2.28
N GLU A 236 23.81 29.84 -1.31
CA GLU A 236 25.27 29.89 -1.55
C GLU A 236 25.81 28.65 -2.24
N ILE A 237 25.16 27.49 -2.04
CA ILE A 237 25.60 26.22 -2.63
C ILE A 237 25.08 26.09 -4.06
N SER A 238 23.84 26.49 -4.35
CA SER A 238 23.32 26.46 -5.71
C SER A 238 24.09 27.36 -6.69
N ALA A 239 24.63 28.49 -6.20
CA ALA A 239 25.47 29.40 -6.97
C ALA A 239 26.86 28.84 -7.32
N ASN A 240 27.34 27.83 -6.59
CA ASN A 240 28.65 27.19 -6.83
C ASN A 240 28.59 25.95 -7.73
N PHE A 241 27.36 25.51 -8.12
CA PHE A 241 27.13 24.36 -8.99
C PHE A 241 26.42 24.73 -10.31
N SER A 242 26.20 26.03 -10.55
CA SER A 242 25.77 26.58 -11.86
C SER A 242 26.97 27.11 -12.64
#